data_b2b7863649282b90938e3c3488c96ee7
#
_entry.id   b2b7863649282b90938e3c3488c96ee7
#
_cell.length_a   1.000
_cell.length_b   1.000
_cell.length_c   1.000
_cell.angle_alpha   90.00
_cell.angle_beta   90.00
_cell.angle_gamma   90.00
#
_symmetry.space_group_name_H-M   'P 1'
#
loop_
_entity.id
_entity.type
_entity.pdbx_description
1 polymer ?
#
loop_
_entity_poly.entity_id
_entity_poly.type
_entity_poly.pdbx_seq_one_letter_code
_entity_poly.pdbx_strand_id
1 'polypeptide(L)'
;MNRLAALATSVALLGPVAGVVTAAPAQAATLGQRAVVEAAHHYGQAYRYGAAGPTRFDCSGLTMYVFHRLGRSLPHSSASQYNARGVRHISRASLQVGDLVFTLRSGSIRHVGIYAGSNLMWAATQTGDVVRKQSMSGRTLVFGRVS
;
A
#
# COMPACT_ATOMS: atom_id res chain seq x y z
N MET A 1 21.89 -78.44 37.23
CA MET A 1 22.23 -77.06 37.54
C MET A 1 22.01 -76.23 36.32
N ASN A 2 20.77 -75.66 36.18
CA ASN A 2 20.44 -74.83 35.04
C ASN A 2 20.09 -73.43 35.52
N ARG A 3 20.89 -72.50 35.14
CA ARG A 3 20.59 -71.06 35.37
C ARG A 3 19.89 -70.53 34.14
N LEU A 4 18.61 -70.22 34.28
CA LEU A 4 17.84 -69.51 33.30
C LEU A 4 18.14 -68.01 33.49
N ALA A 5 18.70 -67.36 32.45
CA ALA A 5 18.86 -65.93 32.39
C ALA A 5 17.59 -65.32 31.80
N ALA A 6 16.94 -64.47 32.59
CA ALA A 6 15.79 -63.67 32.13
C ALA A 6 16.28 -62.45 31.37
N LEU A 7 15.90 -62.33 30.10
CA LEU A 7 16.11 -61.16 29.26
C LEU A 7 14.99 -60.18 29.55
N ALA A 8 15.33 -59.09 30.19
CA ALA A 8 14.40 -57.94 30.36
C ALA A 8 14.37 -57.10 29.07
N THR A 9 13.25 -57.13 28.39
CA THR A 9 13.01 -56.30 27.20
C THR A 9 12.52 -54.93 27.67
N SER A 10 13.37 -53.91 27.57
CA SER A 10 12.97 -52.51 27.84
C SER A 10 12.28 -51.97 26.62
N VAL A 11 10.97 -51.72 26.71
CA VAL A 11 10.20 -51.01 25.71
C VAL A 11 10.36 -49.51 25.97
N ALA A 12 11.10 -48.83 25.10
CA ALA A 12 11.17 -47.35 25.12
C ALA A 12 9.90 -46.76 24.48
N LEU A 13 9.06 -46.16 25.29
CA LEU A 13 7.93 -45.35 24.84
C LEU A 13 8.46 -44.02 24.27
N LEU A 14 8.51 -43.90 22.96
CA LEU A 14 8.68 -42.62 22.27
C LEU A 14 7.32 -41.87 22.37
N GLY A 15 7.22 -40.92 23.29
CA GLY A 15 6.11 -40.00 23.34
C GLY A 15 6.13 -39.04 22.15
N PRO A 16 4.96 -38.55 21.64
CA PRO A 16 4.91 -37.58 20.57
C PRO A 16 5.51 -36.26 21.03
N VAL A 17 6.58 -35.81 20.36
CA VAL A 17 7.09 -34.47 20.52
C VAL A 17 6.08 -33.54 19.86
N ALA A 18 5.23 -32.90 20.62
CA ALA A 18 4.38 -31.82 20.16
C ALA A 18 5.28 -30.65 19.76
N GLY A 19 5.54 -30.51 18.47
CA GLY A 19 6.26 -29.34 17.92
C GLY A 19 5.43 -28.09 18.19
N VAL A 20 5.94 -27.22 19.07
CA VAL A 20 5.36 -25.89 19.25
C VAL A 20 5.65 -25.10 17.99
N VAL A 21 4.66 -24.99 17.11
CA VAL A 21 4.70 -24.06 15.97
C VAL A 21 4.57 -22.66 16.54
N THR A 22 5.68 -21.98 16.77
CA THR A 22 5.68 -20.56 17.10
C THR A 22 5.30 -19.79 15.84
N ALA A 23 4.06 -19.30 15.77
CA ALA A 23 3.64 -18.38 14.73
C ALA A 23 4.51 -17.12 14.83
N ALA A 24 5.20 -16.75 13.75
CA ALA A 24 5.92 -15.48 13.68
C ALA A 24 4.92 -14.32 13.90
N PRO A 25 5.30 -13.26 14.64
CA PRO A 25 4.40 -12.12 14.85
C PRO A 25 4.04 -11.51 13.50
N ALA A 26 2.73 -11.30 13.26
CA ALA A 26 2.24 -10.62 12.08
C ALA A 26 2.87 -9.22 12.02
N GLN A 27 3.59 -8.91 10.92
CA GLN A 27 4.21 -7.61 10.74
C GLN A 27 3.14 -6.54 10.57
N ALA A 28 3.24 -5.41 11.30
CA ALA A 28 2.31 -4.30 11.17
C ALA A 28 2.33 -3.72 9.74
N ALA A 29 1.13 -3.36 9.21
CA ALA A 29 1.00 -2.79 7.88
C ALA A 29 1.76 -1.45 7.78
N THR A 30 2.53 -1.27 6.70
CA THR A 30 3.26 -0.04 6.40
C THR A 30 2.29 1.13 6.15
N LEU A 31 2.79 2.35 6.22
CA LEU A 31 2.02 3.55 5.84
C LEU A 31 1.44 3.41 4.42
N GLY A 32 2.26 2.95 3.47
CA GLY A 32 1.83 2.74 2.08
C GLY A 32 0.73 1.70 1.93
N GLN A 33 0.84 0.56 2.61
CA GLN A 33 -0.20 -0.46 2.61
C GLN A 33 -1.53 0.08 3.17
N ARG A 34 -1.48 0.82 4.27
CA ARG A 34 -2.66 1.49 4.84
C ARG A 34 -3.25 2.54 3.91
N ALA A 35 -2.40 3.29 3.18
CA ALA A 35 -2.87 4.27 2.20
C ALA A 35 -3.65 3.62 1.05
N VAL A 36 -3.21 2.47 0.54
CA VAL A 36 -3.94 1.72 -0.50
C VAL A 36 -5.28 1.20 0.02
N VAL A 37 -5.34 0.69 1.26
CA VAL A 37 -6.59 0.25 1.88
C VAL A 37 -7.56 1.43 2.05
N GLU A 38 -7.08 2.56 2.56
CA GLU A 38 -7.91 3.76 2.71
C GLU A 38 -8.41 4.27 1.34
N ALA A 39 -7.55 4.33 0.31
CA ALA A 39 -7.97 4.71 -1.03
C ALA A 39 -9.04 3.78 -1.61
N ALA A 40 -8.94 2.47 -1.36
CA ALA A 40 -9.92 1.48 -1.80
C ALA A 40 -11.32 1.68 -1.20
N HIS A 41 -11.42 2.21 0.02
CA HIS A 41 -12.70 2.55 0.65
C HIS A 41 -13.48 3.63 -0.11
N HIS A 42 -12.80 4.42 -0.93
CA HIS A 42 -13.41 5.49 -1.74
C HIS A 42 -13.76 5.04 -3.17
N TYR A 43 -13.59 3.76 -3.50
CA TYR A 43 -13.95 3.22 -4.80
C TYR A 43 -15.39 3.60 -5.20
N GLY A 44 -15.55 4.08 -6.44
CA GLY A 44 -16.85 4.46 -6.98
C GLY A 44 -17.35 5.85 -6.59
N GLN A 45 -16.67 6.55 -5.69
CA GLN A 45 -17.04 7.93 -5.35
C GLN A 45 -16.69 8.89 -6.49
N ALA A 46 -17.61 9.83 -6.76
CA ALA A 46 -17.53 10.70 -7.93
C ALA A 46 -16.36 11.68 -7.87
N TYR A 47 -15.73 11.90 -9.02
CA TYR A 47 -14.82 13.00 -9.22
C TYR A 47 -15.55 14.35 -9.13
N ARG A 48 -14.92 15.32 -8.47
CA ARG A 48 -15.30 16.73 -8.51
C ARG A 48 -14.06 17.59 -8.39
N TYR A 49 -13.84 18.48 -9.34
CA TYR A 49 -12.73 19.44 -9.29
C TYR A 49 -12.76 20.25 -7.99
N GLY A 50 -11.61 20.39 -7.34
CA GLY A 50 -11.46 21.10 -6.07
C GLY A 50 -11.97 20.36 -4.84
N ALA A 51 -12.47 19.12 -4.97
CA ALA A 51 -12.96 18.34 -3.84
C ALA A 51 -11.86 17.47 -3.20
N ALA A 52 -11.88 17.43 -1.87
CA ALA A 52 -10.94 16.66 -1.06
C ALA A 52 -11.66 15.78 -0.02
N GLY A 53 -12.80 15.21 -0.40
CA GLY A 53 -13.58 14.31 0.42
C GLY A 53 -14.67 15.00 1.25
N PRO A 54 -15.40 14.21 2.07
CA PRO A 54 -15.25 12.76 2.27
C PRO A 54 -15.92 11.90 1.19
N THR A 55 -16.75 12.48 0.30
CA THR A 55 -17.60 11.75 -0.65
C THR A 55 -17.29 12.03 -2.12
N ARG A 56 -16.52 13.07 -2.39
CA ARG A 56 -16.09 13.47 -3.74
C ARG A 56 -14.64 13.92 -3.69
N PHE A 57 -13.91 13.69 -4.76
CA PHE A 57 -12.49 13.96 -4.83
C PHE A 57 -12.07 14.43 -6.21
N ASP A 58 -11.07 15.33 -6.26
CA ASP A 58 -10.18 15.40 -7.42
C ASP A 58 -8.91 14.56 -7.15
N CYS A 59 -7.96 14.55 -8.09
CA CYS A 59 -6.79 13.67 -7.99
C CYS A 59 -5.94 13.95 -6.73
N SER A 60 -5.57 15.20 -6.50
CA SER A 60 -4.78 15.62 -5.33
C SER A 60 -5.61 15.68 -4.05
N GLY A 61 -6.92 15.86 -4.15
CA GLY A 61 -7.84 15.79 -3.03
C GLY A 61 -7.97 14.37 -2.46
N LEU A 62 -7.99 13.36 -3.32
CA LEU A 62 -7.99 11.96 -2.88
C LEU A 62 -6.71 11.63 -2.09
N THR A 63 -5.55 11.95 -2.64
CA THR A 63 -4.27 11.69 -1.97
C THR A 63 -4.14 12.48 -0.68
N MET A 64 -4.52 13.77 -0.69
CA MET A 64 -4.54 14.61 0.51
C MET A 64 -5.41 14.00 1.60
N TYR A 65 -6.63 13.59 1.27
CA TYR A 65 -7.57 13.00 2.22
C TYR A 65 -7.05 11.68 2.80
N VAL A 66 -6.61 10.75 1.94
CA VAL A 66 -6.08 9.44 2.35
C VAL A 66 -4.92 9.61 3.33
N PHE A 67 -3.94 10.42 3.00
CA PHE A 67 -2.78 10.61 3.87
C PHE A 67 -3.12 11.40 5.14
N HIS A 68 -4.04 12.34 5.09
CA HIS A 68 -4.54 13.03 6.29
C HIS A 68 -5.17 12.05 7.29
N ARG A 69 -5.97 11.10 6.81
CA ARG A 69 -6.54 10.01 7.62
C ARG A 69 -5.46 9.16 8.30
N LEU A 70 -4.27 9.13 7.74
CA LEU A 70 -3.11 8.38 8.26
C LEU A 70 -2.11 9.26 9.03
N GLY A 71 -2.51 10.49 9.37
CA GLY A 71 -1.69 11.42 10.15
C GLY A 71 -0.57 12.11 9.35
N ARG A 72 -0.73 12.22 8.02
CA ARG A 72 0.21 12.93 7.14
C ARG A 72 -0.48 14.08 6.43
N SER A 73 0.20 15.23 6.35
CA SER A 73 -0.32 16.41 5.69
C SER A 73 0.26 16.54 4.28
N LEU A 74 -0.63 16.68 3.28
CA LEU A 74 -0.27 16.98 1.90
C LEU A 74 -1.05 18.20 1.41
N PRO A 75 -0.45 19.07 0.58
CA PRO A 75 -1.19 20.21 -0.02
C PRO A 75 -2.19 19.73 -1.07
N HIS A 76 -3.21 20.55 -1.35
CA HIS A 76 -4.23 20.25 -2.36
C HIS A 76 -3.79 20.69 -3.77
N SER A 77 -2.71 20.11 -4.27
CA SER A 77 -2.19 20.30 -5.64
C SER A 77 -1.19 19.20 -5.93
N SER A 78 -1.31 18.53 -7.07
CA SER A 78 -0.40 17.45 -7.46
C SER A 78 1.06 17.92 -7.56
N ALA A 79 1.32 19.08 -8.15
CA ALA A 79 2.66 19.65 -8.25
C ALA A 79 3.22 20.03 -6.86
N SER A 80 2.39 20.60 -5.99
CA SER A 80 2.80 20.94 -4.63
C SER A 80 3.04 19.71 -3.77
N GLN A 81 2.29 18.62 -3.99
CA GLN A 81 2.52 17.35 -3.30
C GLN A 81 3.87 16.74 -3.68
N TYR A 82 4.25 16.78 -4.96
CA TYR A 82 5.55 16.30 -5.39
C TYR A 82 6.71 17.03 -4.72
N ASN A 83 6.56 18.33 -4.51
CA ASN A 83 7.55 19.20 -3.87
C ASN A 83 7.38 19.36 -2.36
N ALA A 84 6.41 18.66 -1.77
CA ALA A 84 6.16 18.77 -0.33
C ALA A 84 7.31 18.19 0.50
N ARG A 85 7.64 18.85 1.61
CA ARG A 85 8.75 18.47 2.50
C ARG A 85 8.67 17.03 3.00
N GLY A 86 7.45 16.50 3.21
CA GLY A 86 7.21 15.12 3.64
C GLY A 86 7.15 14.09 2.50
N VAL A 87 7.51 14.48 1.27
CA VAL A 87 7.50 13.59 0.10
C VAL A 87 8.92 13.46 -0.46
N ARG A 88 9.49 12.27 -0.35
CA ARG A 88 10.80 11.95 -0.90
C ARG A 88 10.67 11.42 -2.32
N HIS A 89 11.39 12.02 -3.27
CA HIS A 89 11.42 11.52 -4.65
C HIS A 89 12.10 10.15 -4.70
N ILE A 90 11.52 9.24 -5.47
CA ILE A 90 12.03 7.88 -5.65
C ILE A 90 12.06 7.51 -7.13
N SER A 91 12.90 6.53 -7.47
CA SER A 91 12.94 5.95 -8.81
C SER A 91 11.83 4.92 -9.00
N ARG A 92 11.52 4.59 -10.26
CA ARG A 92 10.60 3.48 -10.58
C ARG A 92 11.06 2.14 -9.98
N ALA A 93 12.37 1.88 -9.96
CA ALA A 93 12.93 0.66 -9.38
C ALA A 93 12.70 0.54 -7.86
N SER A 94 12.50 1.67 -7.17
CA SER A 94 12.24 1.73 -5.73
C SER A 94 10.74 1.82 -5.39
N LEU A 95 9.86 1.78 -6.41
CA LEU A 95 8.42 1.97 -6.24
C LEU A 95 7.81 0.87 -5.36
N GLN A 96 7.05 1.29 -4.35
CA GLN A 96 6.36 0.41 -3.41
C GLN A 96 4.88 0.79 -3.31
N VAL A 97 4.04 -0.18 -2.97
CA VAL A 97 2.62 0.03 -2.72
C VAL A 97 2.41 1.20 -1.75
N GLY A 98 1.54 2.12 -2.13
CA GLY A 98 1.24 3.34 -1.37
C GLY A 98 2.07 4.56 -1.74
N ASP A 99 3.08 4.43 -2.60
CA ASP A 99 3.80 5.59 -3.13
C ASP A 99 2.92 6.45 -4.03
N LEU A 100 3.20 7.75 -4.09
CA LEU A 100 2.53 8.67 -4.98
C LEU A 100 3.07 8.52 -6.41
N VAL A 101 2.17 8.46 -7.37
CA VAL A 101 2.46 8.39 -8.80
C VAL A 101 2.00 9.68 -9.44
N PHE A 102 2.93 10.46 -9.95
CA PHE A 102 2.64 11.74 -10.61
C PHE A 102 2.75 11.60 -12.12
N THR A 103 1.72 12.02 -12.83
CA THR A 103 1.72 12.04 -14.30
C THR A 103 2.12 13.41 -14.80
N LEU A 104 3.11 13.43 -15.71
CA LEU A 104 3.53 14.64 -16.41
C LEU A 104 2.80 14.76 -17.76
N ARG A 105 2.46 15.99 -18.10
CA ARG A 105 1.99 16.38 -19.42
C ARG A 105 2.73 17.64 -19.82
N SER A 106 3.41 17.61 -20.97
CA SER A 106 4.25 18.73 -21.45
C SER A 106 5.25 19.22 -20.37
N GLY A 107 5.92 18.27 -19.71
CA GLY A 107 6.94 18.55 -18.68
C GLY A 107 6.40 19.02 -17.31
N SER A 108 5.09 19.19 -17.16
CA SER A 108 4.47 19.65 -15.91
C SER A 108 3.65 18.55 -15.27
N ILE A 109 3.68 18.48 -13.93
CA ILE A 109 2.83 17.55 -13.16
C ILE A 109 1.37 18.01 -13.26
N ARG A 110 0.50 17.11 -13.71
CA ARG A 110 -0.94 17.39 -13.93
C ARG A 110 -1.88 16.45 -13.21
N HIS A 111 -1.36 15.36 -12.67
CA HIS A 111 -2.20 14.34 -12.03
C HIS A 111 -1.40 13.58 -10.98
N VAL A 112 -2.08 13.01 -10.00
CA VAL A 112 -1.50 12.17 -8.97
C VAL A 112 -2.43 11.02 -8.62
N GLY A 113 -1.86 9.87 -8.29
CA GLY A 113 -2.54 8.71 -7.74
C GLY A 113 -1.68 8.00 -6.71
N ILE A 114 -2.21 6.93 -6.13
CA ILE A 114 -1.53 6.10 -5.13
C ILE A 114 -1.24 4.74 -5.75
N TYR A 115 0.03 4.34 -5.81
CA TYR A 115 0.44 3.07 -6.40
C TYR A 115 -0.18 1.87 -5.66
N ALA A 116 -0.88 1.03 -6.41
CA ALA A 116 -1.62 -0.11 -5.89
C ALA A 116 -0.94 -1.46 -6.19
N GLY A 117 0.27 -1.44 -6.78
CA GLY A 117 0.91 -2.64 -7.32
C GLY A 117 0.46 -2.96 -8.75
N SER A 118 1.14 -3.90 -9.41
CA SER A 118 0.78 -4.43 -10.74
C SER A 118 0.57 -3.35 -11.81
N ASN A 119 1.38 -2.30 -11.79
CA ASN A 119 1.29 -1.15 -12.72
C ASN A 119 -0.07 -0.42 -12.68
N LEU A 120 -0.74 -0.44 -11.52
CA LEU A 120 -2.01 0.23 -11.27
C LEU A 120 -1.85 1.30 -10.18
N MET A 121 -2.69 2.33 -10.23
CA MET A 121 -2.80 3.36 -9.19
C MET A 121 -4.25 3.66 -8.87
N TRP A 122 -4.57 3.94 -7.61
CA TRP A 122 -5.84 4.53 -7.20
C TRP A 122 -5.85 6.02 -7.55
N ALA A 123 -6.84 6.47 -8.28
CA ALA A 123 -6.96 7.87 -8.67
C ALA A 123 -8.40 8.30 -8.94
N ALA A 124 -8.64 9.60 -8.79
CA ALA A 124 -9.82 10.32 -9.26
C ALA A 124 -9.36 11.25 -10.39
N THR A 125 -9.80 11.03 -11.63
CA THR A 125 -9.10 11.60 -12.79
C THR A 125 -9.77 12.82 -13.39
N GLN A 126 -11.08 12.80 -13.63
CA GLN A 126 -11.78 13.87 -14.36
C GLN A 126 -13.28 13.84 -14.11
N THR A 127 -13.97 14.91 -14.50
CA THR A 127 -15.43 15.01 -14.47
C THR A 127 -16.07 13.83 -15.21
N GLY A 128 -17.08 13.22 -14.59
CA GLY A 128 -17.77 12.04 -15.10
C GLY A 128 -17.11 10.70 -14.73
N ASP A 129 -15.92 10.74 -14.13
CA ASP A 129 -15.22 9.54 -13.64
C ASP A 129 -15.43 9.38 -12.11
N VAL A 130 -14.96 8.25 -11.60
CA VAL A 130 -15.01 7.90 -10.18
C VAL A 130 -13.63 7.49 -9.68
N VAL A 131 -13.45 7.46 -8.37
CA VAL A 131 -12.27 6.85 -7.76
C VAL A 131 -12.19 5.38 -8.16
N ARG A 132 -11.10 4.99 -8.80
CA ARG A 132 -10.86 3.62 -9.26
C ARG A 132 -9.38 3.35 -9.49
N LYS A 133 -9.04 2.09 -9.66
CA LYS A 133 -7.70 1.72 -10.15
C LYS A 133 -7.56 2.07 -11.64
N GLN A 134 -6.43 2.67 -11.98
CA GLN A 134 -6.10 3.07 -13.34
C GLN A 134 -4.73 2.55 -13.74
N SER A 135 -4.56 2.23 -15.03
CA SER A 135 -3.28 1.83 -15.58
C SER A 135 -2.28 2.98 -15.59
N MET A 136 -1.05 2.66 -15.27
CA MET A 136 0.10 3.56 -15.37
C MET A 136 0.77 3.51 -16.76
N SER A 137 0.38 2.56 -17.62
CA SER A 137 0.97 2.38 -18.95
C SER A 137 0.74 3.59 -19.87
N GLY A 138 1.73 3.86 -20.72
CA GLY A 138 1.65 4.95 -21.71
C GLY A 138 1.74 6.36 -21.11
N ARG A 139 2.15 6.51 -19.86
CA ARG A 139 2.27 7.78 -19.15
C ARG A 139 3.73 8.12 -18.86
N THR A 140 4.06 9.41 -18.89
CA THR A 140 5.32 9.91 -18.35
C THR A 140 5.13 10.13 -16.85
N LEU A 141 5.93 9.44 -16.03
CA LEU A 141 5.70 9.35 -14.60
C LEU A 141 6.95 9.71 -13.78
N VAL A 142 6.70 10.36 -12.64
CA VAL A 142 7.65 10.49 -11.54
C VAL A 142 6.97 10.06 -10.25
N PHE A 143 7.76 9.76 -9.21
CA PHE A 143 7.25 9.11 -8.01
C PHE A 143 7.73 9.78 -6.73
N GLY A 144 6.92 9.69 -5.68
CA GLY A 144 7.27 10.18 -4.36
C GLY A 144 6.74 9.28 -3.26
N ARG A 145 7.50 9.15 -2.19
CA ARG A 145 7.10 8.42 -0.98
C ARG A 145 6.82 9.38 0.15
N VAL A 146 5.63 9.26 0.73
CA VAL A 146 5.24 9.99 1.93
C VAL A 146 5.87 9.34 3.14
N SER A 147 6.49 10.13 4.02
CA SER A 147 7.17 9.69 5.24
C SER A 147 6.48 10.20 6.50
#